data_b2903733576b60b0066987537dbcdc76
#
_entry.id   b2903733576b60b0066987537dbcdc76
#
_cell.length_a   1.000
_cell.length_b   1.000
_cell.length_c   1.000
_cell.angle_alpha   90.00
_cell.angle_beta   90.00
_cell.angle_gamma   90.00
#
_symmetry.space_group_name_H-M   'P 1'
#
loop_
_entity.id
_entity.type
_entity.pdbx_description
1 polymer ?
#
loop_
_entity_poly.entity_id
_entity_poly.type
_entity_poly.pdbx_seq_one_letter_code
_entity_poly.pdbx_strand_id
1 'polypeptide(L)'
;MQLNQSSESEELGIDALSDLFHRYLTGLILAMVVELGEGRAADVMKGLFRRQQEERFLPGLKKLGLSDEPDAVACAKYHFLSNHVGGVSVAYIAESDTKAWIRYLPPRWIFDGTAIAAIPTQVARAMLWGWHANSG
;
A
#
# COMPACT_ATOMS: atom_id res chain seq x y z
N MET A 1 -31.48 -14.07 8.64
CA MET A 1 -30.72 -13.95 9.90
C MET A 1 -29.35 -14.64 9.89
N GLN A 2 -29.17 -15.71 9.13
CA GLN A 2 -27.86 -16.37 9.02
C GLN A 2 -26.87 -15.69 8.04
N LEU A 3 -27.33 -14.87 7.11
CA LEU A 3 -26.51 -14.16 6.14
C LEU A 3 -25.64 -13.02 6.74
N ASN A 4 -26.10 -12.39 7.82
CA ASN A 4 -25.34 -11.31 8.49
C ASN A 4 -24.17 -11.84 9.32
N GLN A 5 -24.29 -13.01 9.93
CA GLN A 5 -23.21 -13.57 10.75
C GLN A 5 -22.03 -14.07 9.93
N SER A 6 -22.24 -14.55 8.71
CA SER A 6 -21.15 -14.98 7.84
C SER A 6 -20.37 -13.78 7.27
N SER A 7 -21.06 -12.69 6.88
CA SER A 7 -20.39 -11.50 6.36
C SER A 7 -19.58 -10.77 7.45
N GLU A 8 -20.12 -10.64 8.66
CA GLU A 8 -19.40 -10.05 9.80
C GLU A 8 -18.18 -10.88 10.19
N SER A 9 -18.26 -12.21 10.19
CA SER A 9 -17.11 -13.07 10.48
C SER A 9 -16.06 -13.04 9.38
N GLU A 10 -16.45 -12.88 8.12
CA GLU A 10 -15.53 -12.70 7.00
C GLU A 10 -14.82 -11.34 7.06
N GLU A 11 -15.53 -10.27 7.36
CA GLU A 11 -14.95 -8.92 7.56
C GLU A 11 -13.96 -8.91 8.73
N LEU A 12 -14.33 -9.49 9.88
CA LEU A 12 -13.42 -9.63 11.03
C LEU A 12 -12.20 -10.49 10.70
N GLY A 13 -12.37 -11.53 9.87
CA GLY A 13 -11.26 -12.37 9.39
C GLY A 13 -10.28 -11.62 8.49
N ILE A 14 -10.78 -10.78 7.58
CA ILE A 14 -9.98 -9.93 6.69
C ILE A 14 -9.23 -8.87 7.51
N ASP A 15 -9.88 -8.19 8.44
CA ASP A 15 -9.25 -7.19 9.30
C ASP A 15 -8.17 -7.79 10.17
N ALA A 16 -8.41 -8.95 10.77
CA ALA A 16 -7.42 -9.65 11.58
C ALA A 16 -6.21 -10.10 10.74
N LEU A 17 -6.43 -10.61 9.54
CA LEU A 17 -5.38 -11.01 8.62
C LEU A 17 -4.56 -9.83 8.14
N SER A 18 -5.22 -8.73 7.80
CA SER A 18 -4.58 -7.47 7.43
C SER A 18 -3.70 -6.95 8.57
N ASP A 19 -4.22 -6.87 9.78
CA ASP A 19 -3.47 -6.43 10.96
C ASP A 19 -2.24 -7.32 11.22
N LEU A 20 -2.40 -8.63 11.14
CA LEU A 20 -1.30 -9.59 11.28
C LEU A 20 -0.22 -9.37 10.22
N PHE A 21 -0.61 -9.26 8.95
CA PHE A 21 0.32 -9.02 7.84
C PHE A 21 1.12 -7.73 8.05
N HIS A 22 0.46 -6.69 8.51
CA HIS A 22 1.10 -5.40 8.71
C HIS A 22 2.04 -5.37 9.93
N ARG A 23 1.72 -6.09 10.97
CA ARG A 23 2.64 -6.29 12.10
C ARG A 23 3.89 -7.04 11.67
N TYR A 24 3.75 -8.09 10.87
CA TYR A 24 4.90 -8.83 10.32
C TYR A 24 5.75 -7.95 9.41
N LEU A 25 5.14 -7.21 8.50
CA LEU A 25 5.85 -6.31 7.59
C LEU A 25 6.64 -5.25 8.37
N THR A 26 5.99 -4.62 9.35
CA THR A 26 6.65 -3.63 10.21
C THR A 26 7.81 -4.26 10.99
N GLY A 27 7.60 -5.43 11.58
CA GLY A 27 8.64 -6.16 12.30
C GLY A 27 9.83 -6.51 11.42
N LEU A 28 9.60 -6.95 10.18
CA LEU A 28 10.66 -7.22 9.20
C LEU A 28 11.44 -5.95 8.82
N ILE A 29 10.75 -4.84 8.62
CA ILE A 29 11.40 -3.55 8.31
C ILE A 29 12.27 -3.11 9.47
N LEU A 30 11.76 -3.17 10.71
CA LEU A 30 12.52 -2.79 11.90
C LEU A 30 13.72 -3.70 12.13
N ALA A 31 13.58 -5.02 11.95
CA ALA A 31 14.70 -5.95 12.01
C ALA A 31 15.78 -5.63 10.97
N MET A 32 15.36 -5.30 9.75
CA MET A 32 16.27 -4.91 8.67
C MET A 32 17.02 -3.61 9.00
N VAL A 33 16.34 -2.63 9.61
CA VAL A 33 16.96 -1.39 10.09
C VAL A 33 18.02 -1.66 11.16
N VAL A 34 17.73 -2.56 12.10
CA VAL A 34 18.67 -2.95 13.15
C VAL A 34 19.92 -3.63 12.56
N GLU A 35 19.72 -4.55 11.64
CA GLU A 35 20.83 -5.35 11.06
C GLU A 35 21.67 -4.59 10.03
N LEU A 36 21.03 -3.77 9.19
CA LEU A 36 21.68 -3.12 8.03
C LEU A 36 21.94 -1.63 8.23
N GLY A 37 21.32 -1.00 9.21
CA GLY A 37 21.23 0.46 9.34
C GLY A 37 20.18 1.08 8.42
N GLU A 38 19.76 2.31 8.72
CA GLU A 38 18.65 2.98 8.03
C GLU A 38 18.88 3.17 6.53
N GLY A 39 20.07 3.59 6.14
CA GLY A 39 20.37 3.87 4.72
C GLY A 39 20.25 2.63 3.85
N ARG A 40 20.85 1.53 4.26
CA ARG A 40 20.81 0.28 3.51
C ARG A 40 19.44 -0.38 3.57
N ALA A 41 18.75 -0.30 4.68
CA ALA A 41 17.36 -0.74 4.79
C ALA A 41 16.45 0.05 3.84
N ALA A 42 16.64 1.36 3.73
CA ALA A 42 15.91 2.21 2.77
C ALA A 42 16.17 1.78 1.33
N ASP A 43 17.41 1.50 0.94
CA ASP A 43 17.75 1.03 -0.41
C ASP A 43 17.13 -0.33 -0.73
N VAL A 44 17.15 -1.26 0.21
CA VAL A 44 16.50 -2.58 0.05
C VAL A 44 14.99 -2.43 -0.12
N MET A 45 14.35 -1.62 0.71
CA MET A 45 12.90 -1.40 0.64
C MET A 45 12.50 -0.69 -0.64
N LYS A 46 13.25 0.32 -1.06
CA LYS A 46 13.05 1.00 -2.35
C LYS A 46 13.12 0.02 -3.52
N GLY A 47 14.14 -0.83 -3.55
CA GLY A 47 14.33 -1.84 -4.59
C GLY A 47 13.21 -2.89 -4.60
N LEU A 48 12.75 -3.31 -3.42
CA LEU A 48 11.63 -4.26 -3.29
C LEU A 48 10.33 -3.67 -3.86
N PHE A 49 9.96 -2.47 -3.41
CA PHE A 49 8.72 -1.82 -3.87
C PHE A 49 8.76 -1.48 -5.35
N ARG A 50 9.92 -1.05 -5.87
CA ARG A 50 10.11 -0.82 -7.30
C ARG A 50 9.87 -2.10 -8.12
N ARG A 51 10.44 -3.23 -7.72
CA ARG A 51 10.21 -4.52 -8.40
C ARG A 51 8.76 -4.95 -8.35
N GLN A 52 8.12 -4.80 -7.20
CA GLN A 52 6.69 -5.10 -7.08
C GLN A 52 5.84 -4.22 -8.01
N GLN A 53 6.21 -2.97 -8.15
CA GLN A 53 5.54 -2.04 -9.06
C GLN A 53 5.74 -2.47 -10.52
N GLU A 54 6.97 -2.77 -10.92
CA GLU A 54 7.28 -3.24 -12.28
C GLU A 54 6.57 -4.55 -12.63
N GLU A 55 6.55 -5.51 -11.71
CA GLU A 55 5.96 -6.83 -11.93
C GLU A 55 4.43 -6.84 -11.87
N ARG A 56 3.82 -5.95 -11.11
CA ARG A 56 2.39 -6.00 -10.81
C ARG A 56 1.59 -4.83 -11.35
N PHE A 57 2.17 -3.64 -11.44
CA PHE A 57 1.43 -2.44 -11.79
C PHE A 57 0.96 -2.47 -13.25
N LEU A 58 1.87 -2.58 -14.21
CA LEU A 58 1.50 -2.59 -15.62
C LEU A 58 0.58 -3.76 -16.01
N PRO A 59 0.87 -5.01 -15.61
CA PRO A 59 -0.06 -6.11 -15.82
C PRO A 59 -1.39 -5.92 -15.07
N GLY A 60 -1.35 -5.32 -13.89
CA GLY A 60 -2.53 -5.01 -13.08
C GLY A 60 -3.43 -3.97 -13.74
N LEU A 61 -2.88 -2.91 -14.31
CA LEU A 61 -3.65 -1.91 -15.07
C LEU A 61 -4.42 -2.57 -16.21
N LYS A 62 -3.77 -3.41 -16.97
CA LYS A 62 -4.41 -4.15 -18.07
C LYS A 62 -5.53 -5.06 -17.57
N LYS A 63 -5.26 -5.82 -16.52
CA LYS A 63 -6.23 -6.74 -15.91
C LYS A 63 -7.46 -6.03 -15.36
N LEU A 64 -7.28 -4.83 -14.84
CA LEU A 64 -8.35 -4.00 -14.26
C LEU A 64 -9.04 -3.09 -15.29
N GLY A 65 -8.62 -3.12 -16.55
CA GLY A 65 -9.18 -2.27 -17.60
C GLY A 65 -8.81 -0.78 -17.45
N LEU A 66 -7.67 -0.49 -16.82
CA LEU A 66 -7.21 0.88 -16.54
C LEU A 66 -6.15 1.37 -17.53
N SER A 67 -5.82 0.58 -18.55
CA SER A 67 -4.73 0.91 -19.51
C SER A 67 -5.00 2.15 -20.36
N ASP A 68 -6.27 2.51 -20.53
CA ASP A 68 -6.68 3.67 -21.33
C ASP A 68 -6.97 4.92 -20.47
N GLU A 69 -6.84 4.79 -19.17
CA GLU A 69 -6.99 5.94 -18.25
C GLU A 69 -5.73 6.81 -18.29
N PRO A 70 -5.86 8.13 -18.04
CA PRO A 70 -4.70 8.98 -17.82
C PRO A 70 -3.81 8.46 -16.68
N ASP A 71 -2.49 8.55 -16.82
CA ASP A 71 -1.53 7.91 -15.92
C ASP A 71 -1.76 8.22 -14.44
N ALA A 72 -2.02 9.48 -14.09
CA ALA A 72 -2.29 9.86 -12.71
C ALA A 72 -3.59 9.22 -12.18
N VAL A 73 -4.62 9.14 -12.99
CA VAL A 73 -5.91 8.54 -12.64
C VAL A 73 -5.78 7.03 -12.54
N ALA A 74 -5.08 6.39 -13.49
CA ALA A 74 -4.81 4.96 -13.46
C ALA A 74 -4.03 4.56 -12.22
N CYS A 75 -2.99 5.31 -11.87
CA CYS A 75 -2.20 5.11 -10.65
C CYS A 75 -3.07 5.20 -9.39
N ALA A 76 -3.88 6.25 -9.27
CA ALA A 76 -4.76 6.44 -8.11
C ALA A 76 -5.81 5.33 -7.99
N LYS A 77 -6.44 4.94 -9.09
CA LYS A 77 -7.40 3.83 -9.12
C LYS A 77 -6.76 2.49 -8.76
N TYR A 78 -5.57 2.23 -9.29
CA TYR A 78 -4.83 1.01 -8.96
C TYR A 78 -4.48 0.95 -7.46
N HIS A 79 -3.98 2.04 -6.90
CA HIS A 79 -3.71 2.13 -5.47
C HIS A 79 -4.97 1.99 -4.62
N PHE A 80 -6.06 2.59 -5.03
CA PHE A 80 -7.36 2.41 -4.38
C PHE A 80 -7.75 0.93 -4.33
N LEU A 81 -7.75 0.24 -5.47
CA LEU A 81 -8.16 -1.15 -5.55
C LEU A 81 -7.22 -2.09 -4.78
N SER A 82 -5.91 -1.91 -4.90
CA SER A 82 -4.93 -2.76 -4.20
C SER A 82 -4.96 -2.58 -2.69
N ASN A 83 -5.15 -1.37 -2.20
CA ASN A 83 -5.32 -1.11 -0.77
C ASN A 83 -6.66 -1.65 -0.25
N HIS A 84 -7.74 -1.49 -1.03
CA HIS A 84 -9.05 -2.03 -0.66
C HIS A 84 -9.01 -3.55 -0.51
N VAL A 85 -8.38 -4.27 -1.44
CA VAL A 85 -8.18 -5.72 -1.33
C VAL A 85 -7.33 -6.09 -0.09
N GLY A 86 -6.37 -5.26 0.27
CA GLY A 86 -5.54 -5.41 1.48
C GLY A 86 -6.23 -5.00 2.79
N GLY A 87 -7.50 -4.63 2.76
CA GLY A 87 -8.26 -4.21 3.95
C GLY A 87 -7.93 -2.78 4.42
N VAL A 88 -7.25 -1.99 3.61
CA VAL A 88 -6.90 -0.59 3.92
C VAL A 88 -7.97 0.35 3.37
N SER A 89 -8.52 1.18 4.23
CA SER A 89 -9.53 2.17 3.83
C SER A 89 -8.88 3.35 3.11
N VAL A 90 -9.20 3.50 1.84
CA VAL A 90 -8.69 4.58 0.99
C VAL A 90 -9.78 5.14 0.10
N ALA A 91 -9.62 6.38 -0.28
CA ALA A 91 -10.39 7.01 -1.36
C ALA A 91 -9.43 7.59 -2.39
N TYR A 92 -9.87 7.70 -3.65
CA TYR A 92 -9.14 8.45 -4.65
C TYR A 92 -9.98 9.62 -5.16
N ILE A 93 -9.30 10.66 -5.59
CA ILE A 93 -9.91 11.86 -6.16
C ILE A 93 -9.14 12.19 -7.42
N ALA A 94 -9.79 12.09 -8.59
CA ALA A 94 -9.23 12.56 -9.85
C ALA A 94 -9.51 14.07 -9.97
N GLU A 95 -8.47 14.88 -9.88
CA GLU A 95 -8.57 16.34 -10.02
C GLU A 95 -8.46 16.75 -11.48
N SER A 96 -7.59 16.07 -12.23
CA SER A 96 -7.40 16.23 -13.68
C SER A 96 -6.75 14.95 -14.24
N ASP A 97 -6.53 14.91 -15.55
CA ASP A 97 -5.83 13.80 -16.20
C ASP A 97 -4.39 13.61 -15.71
N THR A 98 -3.77 14.68 -15.21
CA THR A 98 -2.38 14.69 -14.73
C THR A 98 -2.25 14.78 -13.23
N LYS A 99 -3.37 14.85 -12.50
CA LYS A 99 -3.35 15.03 -11.04
C LYS A 99 -4.45 14.26 -10.35
N ALA A 100 -4.06 13.36 -9.49
CA ALA A 100 -4.96 12.59 -8.66
C ALA A 100 -4.40 12.48 -7.24
N TRP A 101 -5.30 12.25 -6.29
CA TRP A 101 -4.99 12.11 -4.87
C TRP A 101 -5.45 10.77 -4.36
N ILE A 102 -4.68 10.22 -3.44
CA ILE A 102 -5.08 9.07 -2.63
C ILE A 102 -5.18 9.55 -1.20
N ARG A 103 -6.32 9.33 -0.60
CA ARG A 103 -6.59 9.68 0.78
C ARG A 103 -6.79 8.41 1.60
N TYR A 104 -5.95 8.21 2.59
CA TYR A 104 -6.13 7.15 3.57
C TYR A 104 -7.16 7.59 4.60
N LEU A 105 -8.11 6.72 4.88
CA LEU A 105 -9.21 6.97 5.81
C LEU A 105 -9.01 6.15 7.10
N PRO A 106 -9.57 6.57 8.25
CA PRO A 106 -9.57 5.72 9.42
C PRO A 106 -10.39 4.42 9.19
N PRO A 107 -9.98 3.29 9.76
CA PRO A 107 -8.71 3.05 10.43
C PRO A 107 -7.54 2.94 9.43
N ARG A 108 -6.49 3.74 9.66
CA ARG A 108 -5.28 3.78 8.82
C ARG A 108 -4.17 2.99 9.48
N TRP A 109 -4.20 1.70 9.42
CA TRP A 109 -3.24 0.88 10.13
C TRP A 109 -1.76 1.12 9.69
N ILE A 110 -1.50 1.48 8.42
CA ILE A 110 -0.13 1.84 7.96
C ILE A 110 0.33 3.19 8.55
N PHE A 111 -0.58 4.16 8.70
CA PHE A 111 -0.23 5.52 9.07
C PHE A 111 -0.73 5.92 10.46
N ASP A 112 -1.51 5.10 11.11
CA ASP A 112 -2.19 5.38 12.39
C ASP A 112 -1.59 4.63 13.58
N GLY A 113 -0.69 3.70 13.33
CA GLY A 113 -0.16 2.86 14.38
C GLY A 113 1.13 3.40 14.98
N THR A 114 1.34 3.13 16.24
CA THR A 114 2.65 3.20 16.89
C THR A 114 3.72 2.41 16.12
N ALA A 115 3.29 1.43 15.33
CA ALA A 115 4.16 0.61 14.51
C ALA A 115 4.85 1.38 13.39
N ILE A 116 4.12 2.26 12.67
CA ILE A 116 4.75 3.04 11.60
C ILE A 116 5.55 4.22 12.14
N ALA A 117 5.17 4.75 13.29
CA ALA A 117 5.96 5.78 13.98
C ALA A 117 7.36 5.26 14.36
N ALA A 118 7.51 3.94 14.51
CA ALA A 118 8.79 3.29 14.79
C ALA A 118 9.66 3.09 13.53
N ILE A 119 9.10 3.18 12.31
CA ILE A 119 9.87 3.07 11.07
C ILE A 119 10.56 4.40 10.80
N PRO A 120 11.91 4.41 10.62
CA PRO A 120 12.63 5.64 10.30
C PRO A 120 12.07 6.32 9.05
N THR A 121 11.93 7.63 9.09
CA THR A 121 11.35 8.43 8.01
C THR A 121 12.04 8.18 6.66
N GLN A 122 13.36 7.98 6.66
CA GLN A 122 14.11 7.68 5.45
C GLN A 122 13.63 6.37 4.80
N VAL A 123 13.36 5.34 5.59
CA VAL A 123 12.88 4.04 5.12
C VAL A 123 11.44 4.17 4.59
N ALA A 124 10.57 4.85 5.33
CA ALA A 124 9.18 5.08 4.91
C ALA A 124 9.12 5.86 3.59
N ARG A 125 9.93 6.88 3.42
CA ARG A 125 10.04 7.64 2.16
C ARG A 125 10.55 6.78 1.01
N ALA A 126 11.53 5.91 1.25
CA ALA A 126 12.07 5.01 0.25
C ALA A 126 11.02 4.00 -0.24
N MET A 127 10.16 3.51 0.64
CA MET A 127 9.03 2.65 0.27
C MET A 127 8.06 3.38 -0.65
N LEU A 128 7.62 4.58 -0.27
CA LEU A 128 6.71 5.40 -1.09
C LEU A 128 7.35 5.75 -2.44
N TRP A 129 8.61 6.12 -2.45
CA TRP A 129 9.32 6.41 -3.70
C TRP A 129 9.41 5.18 -4.61
N GLY A 130 9.67 3.99 -4.06
CA GLY A 130 9.68 2.74 -4.82
C GLY A 130 8.33 2.46 -5.48
N TRP A 131 7.22 2.74 -4.80
CA TRP A 131 5.86 2.61 -5.34
C TRP A 131 5.61 3.55 -6.53
N HIS A 132 6.14 4.76 -6.49
CA HIS A 132 5.83 5.80 -7.48
C HIS A 132 6.89 5.95 -8.57
N ALA A 133 8.01 5.21 -8.50
CA ALA A 133 9.13 5.34 -9.42
C ALA A 133 8.80 5.10 -10.90
N ASN A 134 7.72 4.36 -11.18
CA ASN A 134 7.28 4.00 -12.53
C ASN A 134 5.91 4.59 -12.89
N SER A 135 5.38 5.47 -12.07
CA SER A 135 4.08 6.11 -12.31
C SER A 135 4.20 7.44 -13.09
N GLY A 136 5.30 7.64 -13.76
CA GLY A 136 5.54 8.81 -14.63
C GLY A 136 6.06 10.00 -13.89
#